data_ecc0923c5b518a4a5602dc2d26c2d3e0
#
_entry.id   ecc0923c5b518a4a5602dc2d26c2d3e0
#
_cell.length_a   1.000
_cell.length_b   1.000
_cell.length_c   1.000
_cell.angle_alpha   90.00
_cell.angle_beta   90.00
_cell.angle_gamma   90.00
#
_symmetry.space_group_name_H-M   'P 1'
#
loop_
_entity.id
_entity.type
_entity.pdbx_description
1 polymer ?
#
loop_
_entity_poly.entity_id
_entity_poly.type
_entity_poly.pdbx_seq_one_letter_code
_entity_poly.pdbx_strand_id
1 'polypeptide(L)'
;MKLSNNIENTLYENEYLEEIYYNLLLEEKNLKVKPKFGYLKYQKEINAEMRAILIDWLDQVHFKYHFKIETLYQTIWVIDTVLSYRKIFRSSLQLLGIASLYISCKFNEIYYPKSFEFIAITDNAYKEYELLQMEKEILKVVDFNICSPTSILFYQILSKIFQLNEEQYNFGKYFLESSLIRYDMIYFSPSIIALSCIYIAMKYFSLNNYKYLYKIHYFIEAENLENSIKNSARKLCFLVKDLSKSNLTAIKEKYSSTQFHCVSKLCE
;
A
#
# COMPACT_ATOMS: atom_id res chain seq x y z
N MET A 1 -4.43 -37.83 0.33
CA MET A 1 -5.70 -37.13 0.06
C MET A 1 -5.72 -35.64 0.40
N LYS A 2 -4.64 -35.04 0.98
CA LYS A 2 -4.55 -33.58 1.27
C LYS A 2 -3.75 -32.77 0.23
N LEU A 3 -3.04 -33.41 -0.70
CA LEU A 3 -2.28 -32.71 -1.76
C LEU A 3 -3.12 -32.40 -3.02
N SER A 4 -4.18 -33.16 -3.30
CA SER A 4 -5.04 -32.94 -4.46
C SER A 4 -5.94 -31.71 -4.32
N ASN A 5 -6.45 -31.44 -3.12
CA ASN A 5 -7.33 -30.28 -2.88
C ASN A 5 -6.60 -28.91 -2.98
N ASN A 6 -5.28 -28.88 -2.73
CA ASN A 6 -4.51 -27.63 -2.89
C ASN A 6 -4.19 -27.31 -4.36
N ILE A 7 -4.04 -28.32 -5.20
CA ILE A 7 -3.75 -28.14 -6.64
C ILE A 7 -5.01 -27.71 -7.40
N GLU A 8 -6.17 -28.29 -7.07
CA GLU A 8 -7.44 -27.88 -7.67
C GLU A 8 -7.83 -26.45 -7.26
N ASN A 9 -7.71 -26.06 -5.99
CA ASN A 9 -7.98 -24.70 -5.54
C ASN A 9 -7.06 -23.67 -6.19
N THR A 10 -5.78 -23.98 -6.39
CA THR A 10 -4.83 -23.09 -7.11
C THR A 10 -5.12 -23.00 -8.61
N LEU A 11 -5.65 -24.03 -9.24
CA LEU A 11 -6.07 -24.01 -10.65
C LEU A 11 -7.30 -23.14 -10.86
N TYR A 12 -8.33 -23.26 -10.02
CA TYR A 12 -9.52 -22.41 -10.09
C TYR A 12 -9.21 -20.93 -9.76
N GLU A 13 -8.33 -20.66 -8.79
CA GLU A 13 -7.89 -19.28 -8.52
C GLU A 13 -7.20 -18.63 -9.72
N ASN A 14 -6.43 -19.38 -10.51
CA ASN A 14 -5.74 -18.86 -11.68
C ASN A 14 -6.68 -18.56 -12.86
N GLU A 15 -7.79 -19.27 -12.99
CA GLU A 15 -8.76 -19.10 -14.08
C GLU A 15 -9.47 -17.74 -14.04
N TYR A 16 -9.69 -17.19 -12.84
CA TYR A 16 -10.42 -15.92 -12.64
C TYR A 16 -9.54 -14.69 -12.39
N LEU A 17 -8.20 -14.82 -12.41
CA LEU A 17 -7.31 -13.72 -12.05
C LEU A 17 -7.48 -12.47 -12.94
N GLU A 18 -7.68 -12.67 -14.24
CA GLU A 18 -7.88 -11.56 -15.17
C GLU A 18 -9.21 -10.87 -14.93
N GLU A 19 -10.27 -11.62 -14.61
CA GLU A 19 -11.59 -11.05 -14.30
C GLU A 19 -11.55 -10.30 -12.97
N ILE A 20 -10.87 -10.83 -11.95
CA ILE A 20 -10.69 -10.16 -10.66
C ILE A 20 -9.90 -8.86 -10.86
N TYR A 21 -8.82 -8.91 -11.65
CA TYR A 21 -8.04 -7.72 -11.99
C TYR A 21 -8.88 -6.67 -12.70
N TYR A 22 -9.68 -7.08 -13.67
CA TYR A 22 -10.60 -6.18 -14.39
C TYR A 22 -11.62 -5.53 -13.46
N ASN A 23 -12.24 -6.29 -12.55
CA ASN A 23 -13.18 -5.77 -11.58
C ASN A 23 -12.51 -4.74 -10.63
N LEU A 24 -11.29 -5.01 -10.16
CA LEU A 24 -10.54 -4.02 -9.36
C LEU A 24 -10.26 -2.72 -10.14
N LEU A 25 -9.97 -2.80 -11.44
CA LEU A 25 -9.81 -1.62 -12.29
C LEU A 25 -11.10 -0.83 -12.42
N LEU A 26 -12.26 -1.51 -12.52
CA LEU A 26 -13.58 -0.86 -12.53
C LEU A 26 -13.85 -0.15 -11.19
N GLU A 27 -13.56 -0.80 -10.08
CA GLU A 27 -13.69 -0.22 -8.74
C GLU A 27 -12.78 1.01 -8.57
N GLU A 28 -11.49 0.91 -8.96
CA GLU A 28 -10.54 2.03 -8.91
C GLU A 28 -11.04 3.24 -9.71
N LYS A 29 -11.58 2.99 -10.90
CA LYS A 29 -12.13 4.04 -11.78
C LYS A 29 -13.38 4.70 -11.19
N ASN A 30 -14.26 3.90 -10.59
CA ASN A 30 -15.58 4.34 -10.10
C ASN A 30 -15.54 4.87 -8.66
N LEU A 31 -14.40 4.81 -7.98
CA LEU A 31 -14.24 5.23 -6.60
C LEU A 31 -14.50 6.74 -6.46
N LYS A 32 -15.58 7.10 -5.74
CA LYS A 32 -16.03 8.49 -5.56
C LYS A 32 -15.16 9.25 -4.56
N VAL A 33 -14.81 8.60 -3.46
CA VAL A 33 -13.99 9.16 -2.39
C VAL A 33 -12.63 8.47 -2.41
N LYS A 34 -11.57 9.22 -2.69
CA LYS A 34 -10.20 8.71 -2.82
C LYS A 34 -9.17 9.79 -2.50
N PRO A 35 -7.93 9.43 -2.18
CA PRO A 35 -6.85 10.39 -2.00
C PRO A 35 -6.69 11.31 -3.22
N LYS A 36 -6.48 12.61 -2.98
CA LYS A 36 -6.29 13.60 -4.05
C LYS A 36 -4.84 14.07 -4.05
N PHE A 37 -4.15 13.89 -5.17
CA PHE A 37 -2.82 14.50 -5.30
C PHE A 37 -2.89 16.02 -5.10
N GLY A 38 -1.93 16.57 -4.37
CA GLY A 38 -1.92 18.02 -4.07
C GLY A 38 -2.63 18.40 -2.78
N TYR A 39 -3.21 17.47 -2.01
CA TYR A 39 -3.95 17.79 -0.77
C TYR A 39 -3.09 18.50 0.28
N LEU A 40 -1.79 18.27 0.34
CA LEU A 40 -0.90 18.93 1.30
C LEU A 40 -0.87 20.47 1.12
N LYS A 41 -1.21 20.98 -0.06
CA LYS A 41 -1.32 22.44 -0.28
C LYS A 41 -2.43 23.08 0.56
N TYR A 42 -3.42 22.28 0.96
CA TYR A 42 -4.55 22.71 1.78
C TYR A 42 -4.36 22.43 3.28
N GLN A 43 -3.34 21.66 3.64
CA GLN A 43 -2.95 21.39 5.03
C GLN A 43 -2.00 22.51 5.51
N LYS A 44 -2.38 23.20 6.60
CA LYS A 44 -1.59 24.34 7.10
C LYS A 44 -0.38 23.90 7.94
N GLU A 45 -0.50 22.78 8.64
CA GLU A 45 0.45 22.34 9.66
C GLU A 45 1.13 21.01 9.33
N ILE A 46 0.69 20.33 8.26
CA ILE A 46 1.18 19.01 7.87
C ILE A 46 1.92 19.11 6.54
N ASN A 47 3.11 18.54 6.50
CA ASN A 47 3.94 18.45 5.30
C ASN A 47 4.22 16.97 4.91
N ALA A 48 4.90 16.78 3.79
CA ALA A 48 5.22 15.45 3.27
C ALA A 48 6.16 14.65 4.20
N GLU A 49 7.07 15.30 4.89
CA GLU A 49 8.01 14.68 5.83
C GLU A 49 7.28 14.15 7.06
N MET A 50 6.36 14.92 7.63
CA MET A 50 5.55 14.49 8.77
C MET A 50 4.67 13.28 8.42
N ARG A 51 4.11 13.28 7.19
CA ARG A 51 3.38 12.11 6.68
C ARG A 51 4.30 10.90 6.55
N ALA A 52 5.49 11.08 6.01
CA ALA A 52 6.46 9.99 5.84
C ALA A 52 6.87 9.36 7.18
N ILE A 53 7.15 10.18 8.19
CA ILE A 53 7.46 9.72 9.56
C ILE A 53 6.28 8.94 10.15
N LEU A 54 5.05 9.43 9.99
CA LEU A 54 3.87 8.70 10.46
C LEU A 54 3.75 7.32 9.81
N ILE A 55 3.98 7.23 8.49
CA ILE A 55 3.86 5.96 7.76
C ILE A 55 4.97 4.99 8.16
N ASP A 56 6.21 5.45 8.31
CA ASP A 56 7.33 4.63 8.78
C ASP A 56 7.03 4.05 10.18
N TRP A 57 6.50 4.86 11.09
CA TRP A 57 6.06 4.39 12.41
C TRP A 57 4.90 3.37 12.32
N LEU A 58 3.91 3.61 11.46
CA LEU A 58 2.80 2.67 11.27
C LEU A 58 3.27 1.34 10.66
N ASP A 59 4.28 1.33 9.77
CA ASP A 59 4.86 0.10 9.25
C ASP A 59 5.58 -0.69 10.36
N GLN A 60 6.29 -0.03 11.27
CA GLN A 60 6.89 -0.69 12.45
C GLN A 60 5.81 -1.32 13.34
N VAL A 61 4.73 -0.60 13.62
CA VAL A 61 3.58 -1.11 14.39
C VAL A 61 2.95 -2.30 13.69
N HIS A 62 2.65 -2.17 12.39
CA HIS A 62 2.09 -3.23 11.56
C HIS A 62 2.96 -4.50 11.62
N PHE A 63 4.26 -4.36 11.44
CA PHE A 63 5.19 -5.49 11.46
C PHE A 63 5.28 -6.14 12.84
N LYS A 64 5.34 -5.33 13.91
CA LYS A 64 5.41 -5.80 15.31
C LYS A 64 4.18 -6.61 15.71
N TYR A 65 3.00 -6.22 15.26
CA TYR A 65 1.73 -6.89 15.59
C TYR A 65 1.34 -7.98 14.58
N HIS A 66 2.16 -8.22 13.54
CA HIS A 66 1.92 -9.22 12.50
C HIS A 66 0.56 -9.07 11.80
N PHE A 67 0.10 -7.84 11.57
CA PHE A 67 -1.11 -7.59 10.82
C PHE A 67 -0.96 -7.98 9.35
N LYS A 68 -2.08 -8.26 8.67
CA LYS A 68 -2.10 -8.50 7.23
C LYS A 68 -1.60 -7.28 6.48
N ILE A 69 -0.92 -7.52 5.37
CA ILE A 69 -0.37 -6.44 4.56
C ILE A 69 -1.47 -5.49 4.04
N GLU A 70 -2.64 -6.03 3.74
CA GLU A 70 -3.83 -5.27 3.32
C GLU A 70 -4.22 -4.23 4.36
N THR A 71 -4.06 -4.54 5.65
CA THR A 71 -4.34 -3.63 6.77
C THR A 71 -3.47 -2.38 6.71
N LEU A 72 -2.17 -2.52 6.40
CA LEU A 72 -1.26 -1.39 6.24
C LEU A 72 -1.67 -0.47 5.08
N TYR A 73 -1.88 -1.06 3.89
CA TYR A 73 -2.23 -0.29 2.69
C TYR A 73 -3.56 0.43 2.85
N GLN A 74 -4.54 -0.23 3.44
CA GLN A 74 -5.83 0.38 3.73
C GLN A 74 -5.72 1.51 4.75
N THR A 75 -4.92 1.34 5.80
CA THR A 75 -4.64 2.38 6.79
C THR A 75 -4.11 3.65 6.12
N ILE A 76 -3.12 3.52 5.24
CA ILE A 76 -2.52 4.66 4.55
C ILE A 76 -3.49 5.29 3.56
N TRP A 77 -4.28 4.49 2.85
CA TRP A 77 -5.33 4.98 1.98
C TRP A 77 -6.36 5.81 2.76
N VAL A 78 -6.78 5.36 3.94
CA VAL A 78 -7.70 6.09 4.82
C VAL A 78 -7.09 7.43 5.27
N ILE A 79 -5.83 7.43 5.73
CA ILE A 79 -5.12 8.64 6.15
C ILE A 79 -5.08 9.66 5.01
N ASP A 80 -4.62 9.25 3.82
CA ASP A 80 -4.50 10.13 2.65
C ASP A 80 -5.86 10.65 2.18
N THR A 81 -6.89 9.82 2.29
CA THR A 81 -8.27 10.22 1.99
C THR A 81 -8.73 11.30 2.98
N VAL A 82 -8.59 11.07 4.29
CA VAL A 82 -8.99 12.06 5.29
C VAL A 82 -8.24 13.37 5.10
N LEU A 83 -6.93 13.34 4.90
CA LEU A 83 -6.11 14.52 4.63
C LEU A 83 -6.51 15.25 3.34
N SER A 84 -7.14 14.56 2.40
CA SER A 84 -7.64 15.15 1.14
C SER A 84 -8.94 15.95 1.31
N TYR A 85 -9.72 15.67 2.37
CA TYR A 85 -11.07 16.24 2.55
C TYR A 85 -11.21 17.03 3.86
N ARG A 86 -10.29 16.86 4.83
CA ARG A 86 -10.32 17.51 6.14
C ARG A 86 -8.98 18.14 6.46
N LYS A 87 -9.01 19.30 7.11
CA LYS A 87 -7.82 19.91 7.72
C LYS A 87 -7.57 19.23 9.06
N ILE A 88 -6.37 18.75 9.24
CA ILE A 88 -5.93 18.06 10.46
C ILE A 88 -4.81 18.88 11.10
N PHE A 89 -4.87 19.05 12.42
CA PHE A 89 -3.80 19.71 13.18
C PHE A 89 -2.62 18.76 13.36
N ARG A 90 -1.42 19.32 13.45
CA ARG A 90 -0.19 18.54 13.69
C ARG A 90 -0.32 17.66 14.94
N SER A 91 -0.90 18.16 16.02
CA SER A 91 -1.12 17.43 17.27
C SER A 91 -2.03 16.21 17.12
N SER A 92 -2.90 16.18 16.11
CA SER A 92 -3.87 15.09 15.87
C SER A 92 -3.42 14.13 14.77
N LEU A 93 -2.24 14.35 14.17
CA LEU A 93 -1.78 13.52 13.05
C LEU A 93 -1.52 12.07 13.46
N GLN A 94 -0.90 11.85 14.62
CA GLN A 94 -0.68 10.51 15.16
C GLN A 94 -2.01 9.83 15.54
N LEU A 95 -2.96 10.59 16.12
CA LEU A 95 -4.30 10.09 16.42
C LEU A 95 -5.04 9.67 15.14
N LEU A 96 -4.94 10.44 14.07
CA LEU A 96 -5.47 10.06 12.76
C LEU A 96 -4.84 8.73 12.28
N GLY A 97 -3.52 8.58 12.40
CA GLY A 97 -2.81 7.36 12.01
C GLY A 97 -3.30 6.13 12.76
N ILE A 98 -3.35 6.22 14.10
CA ILE A 98 -3.75 5.08 14.94
C ILE A 98 -5.24 4.76 14.81
N ALA A 99 -6.11 5.76 14.65
CA ALA A 99 -7.54 5.54 14.41
C ALA A 99 -7.79 4.90 13.03
N SER A 100 -7.03 5.29 12.01
CA SER A 100 -7.09 4.67 10.69
C SER A 100 -6.63 3.20 10.75
N LEU A 101 -5.57 2.90 11.50
CA LEU A 101 -5.10 1.53 11.73
C LEU A 101 -6.16 0.71 12.49
N TYR A 102 -6.78 1.29 13.52
CA TYR A 102 -7.85 0.63 14.27
C TYR A 102 -9.04 0.24 13.39
N ILE A 103 -9.49 1.15 12.51
CA ILE A 103 -10.55 0.87 11.52
C ILE A 103 -10.13 -0.26 10.58
N SER A 104 -8.91 -0.16 10.02
CA SER A 104 -8.40 -1.15 9.07
C SER A 104 -8.22 -2.53 9.69
N CYS A 105 -7.78 -2.59 10.95
CA CYS A 105 -7.71 -3.85 11.71
C CYS A 105 -9.09 -4.47 11.91
N LYS A 106 -10.10 -3.70 12.31
CA LYS A 106 -11.48 -4.19 12.44
C LYS A 106 -12.06 -4.74 11.15
N PHE A 107 -11.59 -4.24 10.01
CA PHE A 107 -12.05 -4.67 8.70
C PHE A 107 -11.33 -5.91 8.17
N ASN A 108 -10.00 -5.98 8.33
CA ASN A 108 -9.19 -7.00 7.68
C ASN A 108 -8.77 -8.15 8.60
N GLU A 109 -8.67 -7.91 9.93
CA GLU A 109 -8.15 -8.90 10.85
C GLU A 109 -9.27 -9.73 11.49
N ILE A 110 -9.00 -11.03 11.68
CA ILE A 110 -9.92 -11.91 12.42
C ILE A 110 -9.83 -11.60 13.92
N TYR A 111 -8.61 -11.41 14.42
CA TYR A 111 -8.32 -11.03 15.79
C TYR A 111 -7.55 -9.72 15.77
N TYR A 112 -8.14 -8.67 16.28
CA TYR A 112 -7.51 -7.34 16.36
C TYR A 112 -7.43 -6.88 17.83
N PRO A 113 -6.43 -6.04 18.17
CA PRO A 113 -6.29 -5.49 19.52
C PRO A 113 -7.50 -4.64 19.90
N LYS A 114 -7.77 -4.54 21.19
CA LYS A 114 -8.82 -3.66 21.73
C LYS A 114 -8.39 -2.20 21.67
N SER A 115 -9.35 -1.28 21.76
CA SER A 115 -9.13 0.17 21.70
C SER A 115 -8.04 0.67 22.65
N PHE A 116 -8.00 0.17 23.89
CA PHE A 116 -7.00 0.57 24.88
C PHE A 116 -5.58 0.14 24.49
N GLU A 117 -5.40 -0.97 23.76
CA GLU A 117 -4.10 -1.43 23.27
C GLU A 117 -3.58 -0.48 22.17
N PHE A 118 -4.47 0.03 21.30
CA PHE A 118 -4.11 1.07 20.34
C PHE A 118 -3.68 2.38 21.00
N ILE A 119 -4.27 2.72 22.15
CA ILE A 119 -3.85 3.88 22.95
C ILE A 119 -2.46 3.61 23.55
N ALA A 120 -2.20 2.41 24.07
CA ALA A 120 -0.90 2.04 24.59
C ALA A 120 0.23 2.11 23.54
N ILE A 121 -0.08 1.82 22.25
CA ILE A 121 0.87 1.97 21.13
C ILE A 121 1.34 3.43 20.98
N THR A 122 0.52 4.40 21.37
CA THR A 122 0.87 5.84 21.34
C THR A 122 1.49 6.34 22.65
N ASP A 123 2.01 5.45 23.50
CA ASP A 123 2.49 5.77 24.86
C ASP A 123 1.44 6.53 25.70
N ASN A 124 0.17 6.19 25.52
CA ASN A 124 -0.97 6.83 26.18
C ASN A 124 -1.08 8.35 25.93
N ALA A 125 -0.59 8.81 24.76
CA ALA A 125 -0.67 10.23 24.37
C ALA A 125 -2.11 10.71 24.19
N TYR A 126 -3.06 9.80 23.97
CA TYR A 126 -4.48 10.09 23.75
C TYR A 126 -5.35 9.25 24.68
N LYS A 127 -6.61 9.67 24.85
CA LYS A 127 -7.60 8.92 25.60
C LYS A 127 -8.47 8.08 24.65
N GLU A 128 -9.06 7.02 25.16
CA GLU A 128 -9.88 6.10 24.37
C GLU A 128 -11.06 6.81 23.68
N TYR A 129 -11.69 7.76 24.34
CA TYR A 129 -12.80 8.52 23.75
C TYR A 129 -12.35 9.35 22.53
N GLU A 130 -11.11 9.86 22.51
CA GLU A 130 -10.55 10.61 21.38
C GLU A 130 -10.32 9.70 20.18
N LEU A 131 -9.83 8.48 20.40
CA LEU A 131 -9.70 7.44 19.37
C LEU A 131 -11.06 7.14 18.73
N LEU A 132 -12.10 6.87 19.56
CA LEU A 132 -13.44 6.55 19.09
C LEU A 132 -14.13 7.73 18.40
N GLN A 133 -13.85 8.95 18.83
CA GLN A 133 -14.34 10.16 18.16
C GLN A 133 -13.67 10.32 16.79
N MET A 134 -12.34 10.18 16.71
CA MET A 134 -11.61 10.24 15.45
C MET A 134 -12.09 9.16 14.48
N GLU A 135 -12.33 7.94 14.95
CA GLU A 135 -12.93 6.86 14.17
C GLU A 135 -14.24 7.28 13.50
N LYS A 136 -15.16 7.87 14.27
CA LYS A 136 -16.46 8.35 13.75
C LYS A 136 -16.27 9.43 12.67
N GLU A 137 -15.31 10.33 12.87
CA GLU A 137 -15.00 11.39 11.91
C GLU A 137 -14.40 10.82 10.61
N ILE A 138 -13.49 9.87 10.73
CA ILE A 138 -12.91 9.16 9.57
C ILE A 138 -14.01 8.47 8.78
N LEU A 139 -14.85 7.66 9.41
CA LEU A 139 -15.92 6.91 8.74
C LEU A 139 -16.89 7.81 7.99
N LYS A 140 -17.21 8.99 8.53
CA LYS A 140 -18.02 9.99 7.83
C LYS A 140 -17.32 10.56 6.58
N VAL A 141 -16.01 10.76 6.64
CA VAL A 141 -15.23 11.29 5.50
C VAL A 141 -15.17 10.28 4.36
N VAL A 142 -14.98 9.01 4.68
CA VAL A 142 -14.93 7.94 3.68
C VAL A 142 -16.31 7.41 3.29
N ASP A 143 -17.40 8.06 3.79
CA ASP A 143 -18.79 7.66 3.55
C ASP A 143 -19.05 6.18 3.90
N PHE A 144 -18.46 5.71 5.00
CA PHE A 144 -18.47 4.31 5.45
C PHE A 144 -17.98 3.29 4.40
N ASN A 145 -17.46 3.75 3.29
CA ASN A 145 -16.86 2.91 2.26
C ASN A 145 -15.34 2.85 2.45
N ILE A 146 -14.89 1.83 3.20
CA ILE A 146 -13.48 1.57 3.46
C ILE A 146 -12.88 0.53 2.49
N CYS A 147 -13.72 -0.10 1.68
CA CYS A 147 -13.27 -1.05 0.67
C CYS A 147 -12.69 -0.28 -0.53
N SER A 148 -11.37 -0.28 -0.66
CA SER A 148 -10.69 0.41 -1.76
C SER A 148 -9.69 -0.53 -2.42
N PRO A 149 -9.62 -0.55 -3.75
CA PRO A 149 -8.61 -1.29 -4.50
C PRO A 149 -7.23 -0.64 -4.28
N THR A 150 -6.50 -1.15 -3.29
CA THR A 150 -5.15 -0.70 -2.95
C THR A 150 -4.10 -1.33 -3.86
N SER A 151 -2.92 -0.72 -3.95
CA SER A 151 -1.85 -1.21 -4.82
C SER A 151 -1.36 -2.61 -4.47
N ILE A 152 -1.49 -3.06 -3.22
CA ILE A 152 -1.13 -4.43 -2.84
C ILE A 152 -2.07 -5.46 -3.45
N LEU A 153 -3.38 -5.19 -3.54
CA LEU A 153 -4.35 -6.11 -4.16
C LEU A 153 -4.02 -6.32 -5.66
N PHE A 154 -3.76 -5.23 -6.38
CA PHE A 154 -3.32 -5.32 -7.78
C PHE A 154 -2.00 -6.09 -7.89
N TYR A 155 -1.04 -5.81 -7.00
CA TYR A 155 0.27 -6.45 -7.03
C TYR A 155 0.20 -7.96 -6.80
N GLN A 156 -0.60 -8.40 -5.83
CA GLN A 156 -0.80 -9.81 -5.53
C GLN A 156 -1.38 -10.58 -6.73
N ILE A 157 -2.37 -10.00 -7.42
CA ILE A 157 -2.99 -10.61 -8.60
C ILE A 157 -1.98 -10.62 -9.77
N LEU A 158 -1.35 -9.49 -10.05
CA LEU A 158 -0.37 -9.39 -11.12
C LEU A 158 0.82 -10.34 -10.92
N SER A 159 1.30 -10.50 -9.68
CA SER A 159 2.39 -11.43 -9.38
C SER A 159 2.03 -12.88 -9.68
N LYS A 160 0.77 -13.28 -9.47
CA LYS A 160 0.24 -14.60 -9.86
C LYS A 160 0.13 -14.73 -11.37
N ILE A 161 -0.44 -13.73 -12.06
CA ILE A 161 -0.57 -13.73 -13.54
C ILE A 161 0.81 -13.86 -14.20
N PHE A 162 1.82 -13.13 -13.71
CA PHE A 162 3.18 -13.18 -14.25
C PHE A 162 4.04 -14.28 -13.64
N GLN A 163 3.48 -15.12 -12.75
CA GLN A 163 4.13 -16.28 -12.14
C GLN A 163 5.49 -15.93 -11.50
N LEU A 164 5.53 -14.82 -10.75
CA LEU A 164 6.74 -14.43 -10.04
C LEU A 164 7.05 -15.44 -8.93
N ASN A 165 8.33 -15.84 -8.84
CA ASN A 165 8.78 -16.62 -7.69
C ASN A 165 8.85 -15.75 -6.42
N GLU A 166 9.11 -16.36 -5.27
CA GLU A 166 9.07 -15.67 -3.97
C GLU A 166 10.09 -14.52 -3.85
N GLU A 167 11.31 -14.70 -4.38
CA GLU A 167 12.34 -13.65 -4.40
C GLU A 167 11.92 -12.46 -5.27
N GLN A 168 11.44 -12.73 -6.49
CA GLN A 168 10.92 -11.72 -7.41
C GLN A 168 9.72 -10.98 -6.83
N TYR A 169 8.82 -11.71 -6.18
CA TYR A 169 7.68 -11.14 -5.46
C TYR A 169 8.14 -10.21 -4.35
N ASN A 170 9.04 -10.65 -3.47
CA ASN A 170 9.54 -9.84 -2.37
C ASN A 170 10.33 -8.63 -2.86
N PHE A 171 11.08 -8.76 -3.96
CA PHE A 171 11.81 -7.65 -4.57
C PHE A 171 10.84 -6.55 -5.05
N GLY A 172 9.84 -6.88 -5.84
CA GLY A 172 8.86 -5.88 -6.30
C GLY A 172 8.00 -5.33 -5.15
N LYS A 173 7.68 -6.15 -4.14
CA LYS A 173 6.95 -5.74 -2.95
C LYS A 173 7.73 -4.72 -2.11
N TYR A 174 9.06 -4.81 -2.06
CA TYR A 174 9.90 -3.80 -1.43
C TYR A 174 9.70 -2.41 -2.04
N PHE A 175 9.68 -2.30 -3.38
CA PHE A 175 9.37 -1.05 -4.08
C PHE A 175 7.93 -0.59 -3.80
N LEU A 176 7.00 -1.53 -3.74
CA LEU A 176 5.59 -1.25 -3.50
C LEU A 176 5.37 -0.65 -2.11
N GLU A 177 5.94 -1.24 -1.05
CA GLU A 177 5.85 -0.69 0.31
C GLU A 177 6.61 0.64 0.41
N SER A 178 7.79 0.74 -0.20
CA SER A 178 8.53 2.01 -0.27
C SER A 178 7.70 3.14 -0.88
N SER A 179 6.82 2.84 -1.85
CA SER A 179 5.95 3.84 -2.47
C SER A 179 5.00 4.52 -1.48
N LEU A 180 4.64 3.84 -0.38
CA LEU A 180 3.72 4.35 0.64
C LEU A 180 4.28 5.57 1.36
N ILE A 181 5.59 5.62 1.59
CA ILE A 181 6.27 6.72 2.30
C ILE A 181 6.20 8.02 1.51
N ARG A 182 6.34 7.97 0.18
CA ARG A 182 6.45 9.17 -0.65
C ARG A 182 5.10 9.72 -1.07
N TYR A 183 4.86 10.96 -0.68
CA TYR A 183 3.64 11.69 -1.03
C TYR A 183 3.42 11.86 -2.53
N ASP A 184 4.48 12.05 -3.31
CA ASP A 184 4.39 12.25 -4.76
C ASP A 184 3.96 10.99 -5.53
N MET A 185 4.01 9.81 -4.89
CA MET A 185 3.48 8.58 -5.46
C MET A 185 1.95 8.54 -5.52
N ILE A 186 1.24 9.35 -4.73
CA ILE A 186 -0.23 9.52 -4.80
C ILE A 186 -0.68 10.04 -6.17
N TYR A 187 0.20 10.63 -6.95
CA TYR A 187 -0.08 11.04 -8.33
C TYR A 187 -0.47 9.86 -9.24
N PHE A 188 0.08 8.69 -8.98
CA PHE A 188 -0.21 7.49 -9.76
C PHE A 188 -1.36 6.70 -9.13
N SER A 189 -2.19 6.08 -9.99
CA SER A 189 -3.21 5.16 -9.49
C SER A 189 -2.58 3.91 -8.86
N PRO A 190 -3.25 3.27 -7.90
CA PRO A 190 -2.80 2.01 -7.28
C PRO A 190 -2.41 0.92 -8.29
N SER A 191 -3.19 0.77 -9.36
CA SER A 191 -2.92 -0.17 -10.45
C SER A 191 -1.61 0.13 -11.19
N ILE A 192 -1.32 1.41 -11.48
CA ILE A 192 -0.07 1.83 -12.13
C ILE A 192 1.14 1.61 -11.22
N ILE A 193 1.03 1.88 -9.91
CA ILE A 193 2.10 1.61 -8.95
C ILE A 193 2.42 0.12 -8.94
N ALA A 194 1.39 -0.74 -8.84
CA ALA A 194 1.57 -2.19 -8.85
C ALA A 194 2.25 -2.70 -10.14
N LEU A 195 1.76 -2.27 -11.31
CA LEU A 195 2.36 -2.59 -12.61
C LEU A 195 3.82 -2.13 -12.70
N SER A 196 4.14 -0.96 -12.13
CA SER A 196 5.51 -0.43 -12.12
C SER A 196 6.44 -1.29 -11.28
N CYS A 197 5.97 -1.81 -10.14
CA CYS A 197 6.75 -2.71 -9.28
C CYS A 197 6.98 -4.06 -9.95
N ILE A 198 5.96 -4.61 -10.62
CA ILE A 198 6.12 -5.82 -11.45
C ILE A 198 7.12 -5.56 -12.58
N TYR A 199 7.03 -4.42 -13.27
CA TYR A 199 7.96 -4.05 -14.33
C TYR A 199 9.41 -3.96 -13.83
N ILE A 200 9.64 -3.36 -12.66
CA ILE A 200 10.97 -3.26 -12.04
C ILE A 200 11.51 -4.66 -11.74
N ALA A 201 10.71 -5.52 -11.09
CA ALA A 201 11.12 -6.89 -10.77
C ALA A 201 11.46 -7.68 -12.04
N MET A 202 10.58 -7.64 -13.05
CA MET A 202 10.81 -8.35 -14.31
C MET A 202 12.08 -7.87 -15.03
N LYS A 203 12.34 -6.57 -15.01
CA LYS A 203 13.55 -6.00 -15.63
C LYS A 203 14.81 -6.40 -14.87
N TYR A 204 14.80 -6.35 -13.55
CA TYR A 204 15.94 -6.72 -12.71
C TYR A 204 16.34 -8.19 -12.91
N PHE A 205 15.35 -9.09 -12.92
CA PHE A 205 15.57 -10.52 -13.10
C PHE A 205 15.59 -10.96 -14.57
N SER A 206 15.64 -10.02 -15.52
CA SER A 206 15.73 -10.28 -16.97
C SER A 206 14.61 -11.19 -17.53
N LEU A 207 13.39 -11.07 -16.99
CA LEU A 207 12.23 -11.83 -17.46
C LEU A 207 11.71 -11.27 -18.79
N ASN A 208 11.55 -12.14 -19.81
CA ASN A 208 11.19 -11.72 -21.17
C ASN A 208 9.72 -11.29 -21.35
N ASN A 209 8.86 -11.56 -20.36
CA ASN A 209 7.40 -11.39 -20.49
C ASN A 209 6.92 -9.97 -20.21
N TYR A 210 7.78 -8.98 -19.91
CA TYR A 210 7.38 -7.62 -19.55
C TYR A 210 6.55 -6.90 -20.63
N LYS A 211 6.60 -7.32 -21.89
CA LYS A 211 5.79 -6.75 -22.97
C LYS A 211 4.28 -7.01 -22.79
N TYR A 212 3.93 -8.07 -22.06
CA TYR A 212 2.52 -8.38 -21.77
C TYR A 212 1.91 -7.46 -20.72
N LEU A 213 2.72 -6.78 -19.90
CA LEU A 213 2.24 -5.77 -18.93
C LEU A 213 1.38 -4.69 -19.58
N TYR A 214 1.71 -4.29 -20.80
CA TYR A 214 1.01 -3.24 -21.49
C TYR A 214 -0.34 -3.68 -22.09
N LYS A 215 -0.60 -4.97 -22.13
CA LYS A 215 -1.83 -5.53 -22.68
C LYS A 215 -2.89 -5.81 -21.63
N ILE A 216 -2.50 -5.85 -20.35
CA ILE A 216 -3.41 -6.28 -19.28
C ILE A 216 -4.29 -5.15 -18.73
N HIS A 217 -3.96 -3.89 -19.03
CA HIS A 217 -4.69 -2.74 -18.51
C HIS A 217 -5.67 -2.19 -19.57
N TYR A 218 -6.95 -2.51 -19.40
CA TYR A 218 -7.99 -2.29 -20.41
C TYR A 218 -8.47 -0.84 -20.56
N PHE A 219 -8.19 0.05 -19.61
CA PHE A 219 -8.76 1.42 -19.59
C PHE A 219 -7.81 2.53 -20.04
N ILE A 220 -6.58 2.20 -20.34
CA ILE A 220 -5.56 3.15 -20.79
C ILE A 220 -5.01 2.65 -22.12
N GLU A 221 -4.87 3.56 -23.09
CA GLU A 221 -4.17 3.26 -24.34
C GLU A 221 -2.76 2.76 -24.07
N ALA A 222 -2.32 1.76 -24.82
CA ALA A 222 -1.06 1.05 -24.55
C ALA A 222 0.17 1.97 -24.48
N GLU A 223 0.25 3.00 -25.33
CA GLU A 223 1.36 3.96 -25.32
C GLU A 223 1.36 4.84 -24.06
N ASN A 224 0.20 5.33 -23.66
CA ASN A 224 0.05 6.12 -22.44
C ASN A 224 0.32 5.28 -21.19
N LEU A 225 -0.07 4.00 -21.20
CA LEU A 225 0.19 3.05 -20.14
C LEU A 225 1.71 2.80 -19.97
N GLU A 226 2.41 2.52 -21.08
CA GLU A 226 3.86 2.29 -21.07
C GLU A 226 4.62 3.48 -20.48
N ASN A 227 4.26 4.70 -20.91
CA ASN A 227 4.87 5.92 -20.39
C ASN A 227 4.58 6.12 -18.90
N SER A 228 3.35 5.86 -18.45
CA SER A 228 2.95 5.96 -17.05
C SER A 228 3.70 4.97 -16.16
N ILE A 229 3.82 3.70 -16.60
CA ILE A 229 4.57 2.66 -15.89
C ILE A 229 6.05 3.04 -15.80
N LYS A 230 6.69 3.45 -16.91
CA LYS A 230 8.08 3.84 -16.93
C LYS A 230 8.38 5.05 -16.05
N ASN A 231 7.49 6.04 -16.04
CA ASN A 231 7.64 7.24 -15.20
C ASN A 231 7.49 6.90 -13.71
N SER A 232 6.50 6.10 -13.35
CA SER A 232 6.33 5.61 -11.99
C SER A 232 7.51 4.75 -11.54
N ALA A 233 7.98 3.81 -12.38
CA ALA A 233 9.12 2.96 -12.10
C ALA A 233 10.42 3.76 -11.87
N ARG A 234 10.69 4.79 -12.69
CA ARG A 234 11.86 5.68 -12.48
C ARG A 234 11.77 6.40 -11.13
N LYS A 235 10.59 6.92 -10.78
CA LYS A 235 10.39 7.56 -9.48
C LYS A 235 10.59 6.58 -8.33
N LEU A 236 10.08 5.34 -8.43
CA LEU A 236 10.28 4.30 -7.43
C LEU A 236 11.76 3.94 -7.25
N CYS A 237 12.51 3.75 -8.34
CA CYS A 237 13.94 3.47 -8.25
C CYS A 237 14.71 4.62 -7.60
N PHE A 238 14.37 5.87 -7.91
CA PHE A 238 14.97 7.04 -7.28
C PHE A 238 14.62 7.11 -5.78
N LEU A 239 13.37 6.84 -5.44
CA LEU A 239 12.87 6.82 -4.07
C LEU A 239 13.62 5.80 -3.20
N VAL A 240 13.78 4.57 -3.68
CA VAL A 240 14.47 3.52 -2.91
C VAL A 240 15.93 3.93 -2.64
N LYS A 241 16.61 4.54 -3.61
CA LYS A 241 17.97 5.09 -3.42
C LYS A 241 18.02 6.24 -2.42
N ASP A 242 16.98 7.08 -2.39
CA ASP A 242 16.87 8.20 -1.44
C ASP A 242 16.57 7.68 -0.02
N LEU A 243 15.64 6.73 0.11
CA LEU A 243 15.32 6.10 1.38
C LEU A 243 16.52 5.38 2.01
N SER A 244 17.42 4.80 1.21
CA SER A 244 18.62 4.14 1.75
C SER A 244 19.54 5.09 2.54
N LYS A 245 19.42 6.40 2.33
CA LYS A 245 20.18 7.46 2.98
C LYS A 245 19.38 8.21 4.06
N SER A 246 18.11 7.90 4.22
CA SER A 246 17.20 8.56 5.15
C SER A 246 17.17 7.87 6.51
N ASN A 247 16.60 8.55 7.52
CA ASN A 247 16.34 7.97 8.84
C ASN A 247 15.04 7.14 8.89
N LEU A 248 14.34 6.97 7.76
CA LEU A 248 13.13 6.16 7.64
C LEU A 248 13.55 4.74 7.29
N THR A 249 13.76 3.90 8.29
CA THR A 249 14.45 2.61 8.13
C THR A 249 13.53 1.40 8.21
N ALA A 250 12.26 1.56 8.65
CA ALA A 250 11.35 0.45 8.93
C ALA A 250 11.25 -0.54 7.77
N ILE A 251 10.95 -0.04 6.56
CA ILE A 251 10.81 -0.89 5.38
C ILE A 251 12.15 -1.52 4.98
N LYS A 252 13.24 -0.74 4.99
CA LYS A 252 14.57 -1.25 4.64
C LYS A 252 15.01 -2.38 5.58
N GLU A 253 14.85 -2.21 6.88
CA GLU A 253 15.18 -3.21 7.90
C GLU A 253 14.34 -4.47 7.73
N LYS A 254 13.02 -4.34 7.55
CA LYS A 254 12.11 -5.44 7.28
C LYS A 254 12.59 -6.29 6.10
N TYR A 255 12.88 -5.66 4.96
CA TYR A 255 13.31 -6.35 3.74
C TYR A 255 14.81 -6.71 3.70
N SER A 256 15.59 -6.37 4.72
CA SER A 256 16.97 -6.85 4.89
C SER A 256 17.05 -8.24 5.54
N SER A 257 15.94 -8.74 6.08
CA SER A 257 15.86 -10.03 6.74
C SER A 257 15.82 -11.19 5.75
N THR A 258 16.25 -12.36 6.19
CA THR A 258 16.23 -13.60 5.38
C THR A 258 14.80 -14.04 5.02
N GLN A 259 13.82 -13.70 5.85
CA GLN A 259 12.40 -13.94 5.57
C GLN A 259 11.94 -13.29 4.27
N PHE A 260 12.53 -12.15 3.88
CA PHE A 260 12.24 -11.43 2.64
C PHE A 260 13.41 -11.52 1.64
N HIS A 261 14.19 -12.59 1.65
CA HIS A 261 15.32 -12.84 0.74
C HIS A 261 16.38 -11.72 0.73
N CYS A 262 16.46 -10.91 1.79
CA CYS A 262 17.39 -9.77 1.89
C CYS A 262 17.31 -8.80 0.70
N VAL A 263 16.15 -8.66 0.06
CA VAL A 263 15.99 -7.94 -1.22
C VAL A 263 16.34 -6.44 -1.13
N SER A 264 16.27 -5.82 0.06
CA SER A 264 16.72 -4.43 0.21
C SER A 264 18.20 -4.24 -0.09
N LYS A 265 19.05 -5.26 0.14
CA LYS A 265 20.49 -5.25 -0.14
C LYS A 265 20.80 -5.34 -1.64
N LEU A 266 19.86 -5.86 -2.45
CA LEU A 266 20.02 -5.92 -3.91
C LEU A 266 19.86 -4.53 -4.56
N CYS A 267 19.35 -3.55 -3.81
CA CYS A 267 19.09 -2.19 -4.29
C CYS A 267 20.15 -1.17 -3.81
N GLU A 268 21.13 -1.60 -3.02
CA GLU A 268 22.26 -0.79 -2.58
C GLU A 268 23.35 -0.75 -3.67
#